data_6a3c1df1c53b0b2328f773ef492229f6
#
_entry.id   6a3c1df1c53b0b2328f773ef492229f6
#
_cell.length_a   1.000
_cell.length_b   1.000
_cell.length_c   1.000
_cell.angle_alpha   90.00
_cell.angle_beta   90.00
_cell.angle_gamma   90.00
#
_symmetry.space_group_name_H-M   'P 1'
#
loop_
_entity.id
_entity.type
_entity.pdbx_description
1 polymer ?
#
loop_
_entity_poly.entity_id
_entity_poly.type
_entity_poly.pdbx_seq_one_letter_code
_entity_poly.pdbx_strand_id
1 'polypeptide(L)'
;ATSSSSSANVVEAAAAPLRALLASGEKNLGEQESLTKSLAAAVGLSTDDWSIQTAYLDLAHSFEAEFMEDMRLMGVARPDMLTRVSEYTNKIVDYIQTIIDKGYAYESNGSVYFDVPTFERSDNHKYAKLNKGALDDVELAMDGEGALAADASEKRDEHDFVLWKASKPGEPAWDSPWGMGRPGWHIECSAMCSDVLGEAVDINGGGIDLNFPHHENQLAQSEAHYDVKQWVNYFIHSGHLHIDGLKMSKSLKNFITIRAALTMYSARQLRFLFLLHQWSEPMDLTPVQEGEVVTGFQQMEQAVAIEKIFVEFFHTVKGALRATPGGYSVEQSQTWGETERALSEAVDASRAAVHAAMLDNINTPAVIKALKELVGAVNVYLGKTPAAEVRPLLLNSAAQFITTILATLGVAE
;
A
#
# COMPACT_ATOMS: atom_id res chain seq x y z
N ALA A 1 6.33 12.26 37.37
CA ALA A 1 4.94 12.21 36.86
C ALA A 1 4.46 13.57 36.30
N THR A 2 5.37 14.50 35.94
CA THR A 2 5.02 15.85 35.43
C THR A 2 5.60 16.17 34.06
N SER A 3 6.31 15.24 33.41
CA SER A 3 6.91 15.47 32.07
C SER A 3 6.07 14.91 30.88
N SER A 4 5.14 14.00 31.10
CA SER A 4 4.36 13.41 30.03
C SER A 4 3.15 14.23 29.54
N SER A 5 2.64 15.15 30.35
CA SER A 5 1.52 16.02 29.95
C SER A 5 1.97 17.24 29.12
N SER A 6 3.24 17.61 29.18
CA SER A 6 3.80 18.75 28.43
C SER A 6 4.06 18.37 26.98
N SER A 7 4.57 17.16 26.68
CA SER A 7 4.87 16.70 25.33
C SER A 7 3.59 16.43 24.52
N ALA A 8 2.55 15.85 25.13
CA ALA A 8 1.27 15.61 24.44
C ALA A 8 0.58 16.92 24.02
N ASN A 9 0.62 17.96 24.86
CA ASN A 9 0.07 19.26 24.52
C ASN A 9 0.86 19.99 23.43
N VAL A 10 2.17 19.79 23.35
CA VAL A 10 3.04 20.34 22.31
C VAL A 10 2.79 19.66 20.96
N VAL A 11 2.65 18.34 20.96
CA VAL A 11 2.33 17.56 19.75
C VAL A 11 0.94 17.93 19.23
N GLU A 12 -0.07 18.08 20.09
CA GLU A 12 -1.41 18.49 19.68
C GLU A 12 -1.43 19.94 19.15
N ALA A 13 -0.70 20.85 19.78
CA ALA A 13 -0.56 22.24 19.35
C ALA A 13 0.17 22.36 17.99
N ALA A 14 1.12 21.48 17.71
CA ALA A 14 1.84 21.43 16.43
C ALA A 14 1.04 20.66 15.34
N ALA A 15 0.28 19.65 15.73
CA ALA A 15 -0.49 18.82 14.79
C ALA A 15 -1.66 19.58 14.14
N ALA A 16 -2.33 20.49 14.86
CA ALA A 16 -3.47 21.24 14.34
C ALA A 16 -3.10 22.20 13.18
N PRO A 17 -2.07 23.05 13.29
CA PRO A 17 -1.60 23.88 12.18
C PRO A 17 -1.09 23.06 11.01
N LEU A 18 -0.41 21.93 11.27
CA LEU A 18 0.10 21.04 10.25
C LEU A 18 -1.03 20.34 9.49
N ARG A 19 -2.05 19.84 10.19
CA ARG A 19 -3.25 19.29 9.57
C ARG A 19 -3.97 20.32 8.70
N ALA A 20 -4.04 21.57 9.15
CA ALA A 20 -4.60 22.68 8.39
C ALA A 20 -3.76 22.96 7.12
N LEU A 21 -2.44 22.97 7.23
CA LEU A 21 -1.53 23.19 6.10
C LEU A 21 -1.56 22.01 5.13
N LEU A 22 -1.52 20.78 5.60
CA LEU A 22 -1.70 19.58 4.77
C LEU A 22 -3.07 19.54 4.08
N ALA A 23 -4.09 20.11 4.71
CA ALA A 23 -5.42 20.24 4.11
C ALA A 23 -5.52 21.39 3.09
N SER A 24 -4.62 22.39 3.13
CA SER A 24 -4.63 23.53 2.22
C SER A 24 -4.13 23.18 0.81
N GLY A 25 -3.39 22.08 0.65
CA GLY A 25 -2.95 21.57 -0.66
C GLY A 25 -1.85 22.39 -1.34
N GLU A 26 -1.24 23.34 -0.64
CA GLU A 26 -0.16 24.15 -1.19
C GLU A 26 1.16 23.36 -1.26
N LYS A 27 1.77 23.25 -2.43
CA LYS A 27 3.03 22.54 -2.70
C LYS A 27 4.11 23.52 -3.16
N ASN A 28 4.80 24.19 -2.25
CA ASN A 28 5.93 25.04 -2.61
C ASN A 28 7.08 24.93 -1.60
N LEU A 29 8.33 25.18 -2.02
CA LEU A 29 9.50 25.30 -1.15
C LEU A 29 9.28 26.29 0.04
N GLY A 30 8.44 27.33 -0.17
CA GLY A 30 7.96 28.21 0.87
C GLY A 30 7.12 27.54 1.96
N GLU A 31 6.58 26.37 1.70
CA GLU A 31 5.73 25.62 2.64
C GLU A 31 6.52 24.81 3.65
N GLN A 32 7.61 24.18 3.25
CA GLN A 32 8.51 23.50 4.19
C GLN A 32 9.10 24.52 5.18
N GLU A 33 9.52 25.69 4.67
CA GLU A 33 9.98 26.77 5.51
C GLU A 33 8.87 27.34 6.39
N SER A 34 7.64 27.46 5.86
CA SER A 34 6.45 27.85 6.62
C SER A 34 6.07 26.79 7.65
N LEU A 35 6.20 25.49 7.32
CA LEU A 35 5.94 24.35 8.20
C LEU A 35 6.94 24.32 9.35
N THR A 36 8.21 24.49 9.04
CA THR A 36 9.29 24.56 10.05
C THR A 36 9.10 25.76 10.97
N LYS A 37 8.79 26.93 10.43
CA LYS A 37 8.49 28.14 11.22
C LYS A 37 7.24 27.98 12.10
N SER A 38 6.19 27.35 11.54
CA SER A 38 4.95 27.09 12.29
C SER A 38 5.16 26.07 13.39
N LEU A 39 5.94 25.03 13.14
CA LEU A 39 6.30 24.01 14.14
C LEU A 39 7.18 24.64 15.23
N ALA A 40 8.21 25.37 14.86
CA ALA A 40 9.09 26.08 15.80
C ALA A 40 8.29 27.07 16.69
N ALA A 41 7.39 27.84 16.09
CA ALA A 41 6.51 28.75 16.81
C ALA A 41 5.56 28.03 17.77
N ALA A 42 4.98 26.91 17.35
CA ALA A 42 4.07 26.10 18.18
C ALA A 42 4.76 25.48 19.40
N VAL A 43 6.04 25.14 19.28
CA VAL A 43 6.84 24.56 20.37
C VAL A 43 7.68 25.61 21.11
N GLY A 44 7.63 26.87 20.70
CA GLY A 44 8.37 27.98 21.36
C GLY A 44 9.88 27.92 21.14
N LEU A 45 10.35 27.29 20.04
CA LEU A 45 11.76 27.12 19.72
C LEU A 45 12.17 28.01 18.54
N SER A 46 13.46 28.30 18.44
CA SER A 46 14.06 28.89 17.23
C SER A 46 14.22 27.82 16.15
N THR A 47 14.10 28.20 14.87
CA THR A 47 14.37 27.32 13.71
C THR A 47 15.83 26.84 13.68
N ASP A 48 16.72 27.49 14.40
CA ASP A 48 18.15 27.13 14.49
C ASP A 48 18.43 26.18 15.69
N ASP A 49 17.40 25.81 16.45
CA ASP A 49 17.54 24.95 17.63
C ASP A 49 17.34 23.48 17.24
N TRP A 50 18.36 22.67 17.43
CA TRP A 50 18.33 21.23 17.18
C TRP A 50 17.29 20.45 18.00
N SER A 51 16.72 21.04 19.06
CA SER A 51 15.61 20.45 19.81
C SER A 51 14.34 20.33 18.97
N ILE A 52 14.22 21.04 17.86
CA ILE A 52 13.12 20.90 16.89
C ILE A 52 13.09 19.49 16.27
N GLN A 53 14.24 18.81 16.20
CA GLN A 53 14.32 17.44 15.66
C GLN A 53 13.46 16.45 16.48
N THR A 54 13.41 16.61 17.81
CA THR A 54 12.54 15.80 18.66
C THR A 54 11.07 16.02 18.30
N ALA A 55 10.67 17.28 18.05
CA ALA A 55 9.29 17.60 17.64
C ALA A 55 8.92 16.98 16.29
N TYR A 56 9.84 16.90 15.31
CA TYR A 56 9.62 16.19 14.06
C TYR A 56 9.41 14.68 14.27
N LEU A 57 10.20 14.06 15.13
CA LEU A 57 10.08 12.64 15.45
C LEU A 57 8.76 12.33 16.16
N ASP A 58 8.38 13.14 17.14
CA ASP A 58 7.11 12.99 17.87
C ASP A 58 5.91 13.13 16.93
N LEU A 59 5.99 14.07 16.00
CA LEU A 59 4.97 14.26 14.97
C LEU A 59 4.87 13.05 14.04
N ALA A 60 6.00 12.53 13.56
CA ALA A 60 6.04 11.35 12.72
C ALA A 60 5.45 10.13 13.43
N HIS A 61 5.79 9.90 14.69
CA HIS A 61 5.22 8.82 15.50
C HIS A 61 3.71 8.97 15.71
N SER A 62 3.20 10.20 15.86
CA SER A 62 1.76 10.46 15.97
C SER A 62 1.01 10.05 14.70
N PHE A 63 1.52 10.46 13.53
CA PHE A 63 0.92 10.06 12.25
C PHE A 63 1.07 8.56 11.96
N GLU A 64 2.19 7.96 12.34
CA GLU A 64 2.35 6.50 12.26
C GLU A 64 1.27 5.78 13.08
N ALA A 65 1.05 6.21 14.32
CA ALA A 65 0.04 5.62 15.18
C ALA A 65 -1.37 5.77 14.59
N GLU A 66 -1.71 6.93 14.01
CA GLU A 66 -2.98 7.14 13.31
C GLU A 66 -3.11 6.23 12.09
N PHE A 67 -2.07 6.12 11.26
CA PHE A 67 -2.05 5.24 10.10
C PHE A 67 -2.25 3.77 10.48
N MET A 68 -1.52 3.29 11.50
CA MET A 68 -1.64 1.91 11.95
C MET A 68 -3.03 1.59 12.51
N GLU A 69 -3.67 2.54 13.17
CA GLU A 69 -5.05 2.39 13.62
C GLU A 69 -6.03 2.37 12.44
N ASP A 70 -5.86 3.23 11.45
CA ASP A 70 -6.68 3.26 10.24
C ASP A 70 -6.54 1.93 9.44
N MET A 71 -5.33 1.39 9.32
CA MET A 71 -5.09 0.08 8.71
C MET A 71 -5.76 -1.04 9.51
N ARG A 72 -5.68 -1.00 10.83
CA ARG A 72 -6.37 -1.96 11.71
C ARG A 72 -7.89 -1.92 11.53
N LEU A 73 -8.47 -0.72 11.46
CA LEU A 73 -9.91 -0.52 11.23
C LEU A 73 -10.35 -1.07 9.86
N MET A 74 -9.47 -0.98 8.84
CA MET A 74 -9.70 -1.56 7.52
C MET A 74 -9.48 -3.08 7.45
N GLY A 75 -9.05 -3.72 8.55
CA GLY A 75 -8.76 -5.15 8.56
C GLY A 75 -7.46 -5.52 7.83
N VAL A 76 -6.52 -4.57 7.69
CA VAL A 76 -5.18 -4.83 7.17
C VAL A 76 -4.31 -5.37 8.30
N ALA A 77 -3.67 -6.51 8.06
CA ALA A 77 -2.74 -7.10 9.02
C ALA A 77 -1.50 -6.22 9.19
N ARG A 78 -0.89 -6.27 10.37
CA ARG A 78 0.40 -5.61 10.59
C ARG A 78 1.50 -6.29 9.77
N PRO A 79 2.50 -5.53 9.28
CA PRO A 79 3.68 -6.12 8.68
C PRO A 79 4.46 -6.92 9.74
N ASP A 80 5.18 -7.96 9.33
CA ASP A 80 6.06 -8.73 10.21
C ASP A 80 7.23 -7.90 10.71
N MET A 81 7.75 -7.01 9.86
CA MET A 81 8.80 -6.04 10.18
C MET A 81 8.37 -4.63 9.76
N LEU A 82 8.56 -3.68 10.66
CA LEU A 82 8.35 -2.26 10.40
C LEU A 82 9.67 -1.53 10.59
N THR A 83 10.13 -0.85 9.56
CA THR A 83 11.35 -0.05 9.57
C THR A 83 11.03 1.44 9.55
N ARG A 84 11.88 2.26 10.18
CA ARG A 84 11.72 3.72 10.23
C ARG A 84 13.03 4.38 9.85
N VAL A 85 12.98 5.32 8.93
CA VAL A 85 14.16 6.04 8.42
C VAL A 85 15.00 6.63 9.58
N SER A 86 14.33 7.22 10.56
CA SER A 86 14.98 7.82 11.73
C SER A 86 15.82 6.83 12.57
N GLU A 87 15.53 5.54 12.49
CA GLU A 87 16.27 4.47 13.17
C GLU A 87 17.39 3.89 12.29
N TYR A 88 17.42 4.24 11.00
CA TYR A 88 18.32 3.63 9.99
C TYR A 88 19.40 4.56 9.46
N THR A 89 19.47 5.80 9.92
CA THR A 89 20.35 6.83 9.32
C THR A 89 21.82 6.40 9.21
N ASN A 90 22.38 5.76 10.23
CA ASN A 90 23.77 5.27 10.21
C ASN A 90 23.95 4.16 9.16
N LYS A 91 22.99 3.23 9.06
CA LYS A 91 23.04 2.16 8.06
C LYS A 91 22.90 2.70 6.63
N ILE A 92 22.11 3.74 6.46
CA ILE A 92 21.99 4.45 5.18
C ILE A 92 23.32 5.08 4.78
N VAL A 93 24.02 5.73 5.70
CA VAL A 93 25.36 6.29 5.46
C VAL A 93 26.34 5.19 5.04
N ASP A 94 26.39 4.07 5.74
CA ASP A 94 27.26 2.92 5.40
C ASP A 94 26.90 2.33 4.03
N TYR A 95 25.60 2.28 3.71
CA TYR A 95 25.11 1.80 2.44
C TYR A 95 25.55 2.69 1.28
N ILE A 96 25.41 4.01 1.44
CA ILE A 96 25.87 5.00 0.46
C ILE A 96 27.39 4.93 0.29
N GLN A 97 28.16 4.79 1.38
CA GLN A 97 29.61 4.68 1.31
C GLN A 97 30.03 3.47 0.46
N THR A 98 29.34 2.34 0.62
CA THR A 98 29.60 1.14 -0.21
C THR A 98 29.37 1.42 -1.71
N ILE A 99 28.34 2.20 -2.08
CA ILE A 99 28.08 2.58 -3.48
C ILE A 99 29.18 3.51 -4.00
N ILE A 100 29.66 4.45 -3.16
CA ILE A 100 30.79 5.33 -3.49
C ILE A 100 32.06 4.52 -3.72
N ASP A 101 32.40 3.60 -2.81
CA ASP A 101 33.61 2.77 -2.90
C ASP A 101 33.63 1.89 -4.14
N LYS A 102 32.44 1.52 -4.66
CA LYS A 102 32.30 0.80 -5.93
C LYS A 102 32.30 1.70 -7.17
N GLY A 103 32.34 3.02 -6.98
CA GLY A 103 32.46 3.99 -8.05
C GLY A 103 31.14 4.39 -8.74
N TYR A 104 29.99 4.04 -8.15
CA TYR A 104 28.68 4.38 -8.70
C TYR A 104 28.02 5.62 -8.04
N ALA A 105 28.74 6.29 -7.14
CA ALA A 105 28.28 7.55 -6.56
C ALA A 105 29.44 8.51 -6.33
N TYR A 106 29.13 9.81 -6.20
CA TYR A 106 30.10 10.86 -5.99
C TYR A 106 29.59 11.95 -5.06
N GLU A 107 30.50 12.58 -4.34
CA GLU A 107 30.22 13.75 -3.50
C GLU A 107 30.25 15.04 -4.34
N SER A 108 29.33 15.95 -4.03
CA SER A 108 29.28 17.32 -4.55
C SER A 108 28.68 18.26 -3.52
N ASN A 109 29.44 19.25 -3.05
CA ASN A 109 29.02 20.30 -2.11
C ASN A 109 28.35 19.77 -0.82
N GLY A 110 28.89 18.66 -0.25
CA GLY A 110 28.34 18.05 0.96
C GLY A 110 27.08 17.17 0.71
N SER A 111 26.66 17.05 -0.53
CA SER A 111 25.64 16.11 -1.00
C SER A 111 26.30 14.94 -1.71
N VAL A 112 25.60 13.79 -1.80
CA VAL A 112 26.06 12.61 -2.55
C VAL A 112 25.03 12.26 -3.62
N TYR A 113 25.49 12.01 -4.82
CA TYR A 113 24.68 11.68 -5.99
C TYR A 113 25.03 10.30 -6.54
N PHE A 114 24.05 9.56 -7.02
CA PHE A 114 24.23 8.34 -7.80
C PHE A 114 24.61 8.70 -9.23
N ASP A 115 25.67 8.09 -9.77
CA ASP A 115 26.19 8.32 -11.13
C ASP A 115 25.53 7.35 -12.10
N VAL A 116 24.39 7.76 -12.65
CA VAL A 116 23.60 6.94 -13.58
C VAL A 116 24.36 6.55 -14.84
N PRO A 117 25.09 7.47 -15.52
CA PRO A 117 25.90 7.12 -16.69
C PRO A 117 27.01 6.10 -16.39
N THR A 118 27.63 6.16 -15.23
CA THR A 118 28.67 5.20 -14.85
C THR A 118 28.08 3.83 -14.56
N PHE A 119 26.94 3.78 -13.89
CA PHE A 119 26.18 2.55 -13.65
C PHE A 119 25.73 1.89 -14.96
N GLU A 120 25.17 2.66 -15.90
CA GLU A 120 24.67 2.16 -17.19
C GLU A 120 25.80 1.64 -18.11
N ARG A 121 27.02 2.21 -18.01
CA ARG A 121 28.19 1.74 -18.75
C ARG A 121 28.79 0.46 -18.25
N SER A 122 28.39 0.00 -17.05
CA SER A 122 28.83 -1.27 -16.51
C SER A 122 28.30 -2.46 -17.32
N ASP A 123 29.08 -3.50 -17.46
CA ASP A 123 28.65 -4.75 -18.12
C ASP A 123 27.57 -5.50 -17.33
N ASN A 124 27.48 -5.23 -16.03
CA ASN A 124 26.60 -5.94 -15.11
C ASN A 124 25.25 -5.25 -14.89
N HIS A 125 25.15 -3.93 -15.11
CA HIS A 125 24.02 -3.12 -14.70
C HIS A 125 23.31 -2.47 -15.87
N LYS A 126 22.02 -2.21 -15.68
CA LYS A 126 21.17 -1.42 -16.59
C LYS A 126 20.23 -0.57 -15.78
N TYR A 127 20.09 0.68 -16.19
CA TYR A 127 19.11 1.61 -15.64
C TYR A 127 17.82 1.59 -16.46
N ALA A 128 16.71 2.07 -15.91
CA ALA A 128 15.39 2.10 -16.53
C ALA A 128 14.88 0.71 -16.97
N LYS A 129 15.07 -0.32 -16.13
CA LYS A 129 14.58 -1.69 -16.35
C LYS A 129 13.06 -1.77 -16.29
N LEU A 130 12.42 -1.02 -15.39
CA LEU A 130 10.98 -1.03 -15.16
C LEU A 130 10.23 -0.16 -16.18
N ASN A 131 10.85 0.92 -16.65
CA ASN A 131 10.24 1.82 -17.62
C ASN A 131 11.30 2.39 -18.58
N LYS A 132 11.52 1.70 -19.70
CA LYS A 132 12.53 2.11 -20.69
C LYS A 132 12.27 3.48 -21.34
N GLY A 133 11.00 3.90 -21.40
CA GLY A 133 10.63 5.22 -21.96
C GLY A 133 10.91 6.39 -21.02
N ALA A 134 11.15 6.12 -19.74
CA ALA A 134 11.39 7.16 -18.74
C ALA A 134 12.78 7.82 -18.85
N LEU A 135 13.72 7.22 -19.56
CA LEU A 135 15.02 7.85 -19.85
C LEU A 135 14.91 9.11 -20.73
N ASP A 136 13.86 9.20 -21.55
CA ASP A 136 13.62 10.34 -22.42
C ASP A 136 12.82 11.46 -21.73
N ASP A 137 12.37 11.21 -20.48
CA ASP A 137 11.51 12.12 -19.70
C ASP A 137 12.25 12.58 -18.43
N VAL A 138 13.04 13.64 -18.58
CA VAL A 138 13.83 14.25 -17.49
C VAL A 138 12.91 14.84 -16.41
N GLU A 139 11.73 15.38 -16.78
CA GLU A 139 10.79 15.94 -15.81
C GLU A 139 10.27 14.84 -14.87
N LEU A 140 9.98 13.65 -15.39
CA LEU A 140 9.56 12.51 -14.61
C LEU A 140 10.67 12.03 -13.65
N ALA A 141 11.93 12.06 -14.08
CA ALA A 141 13.08 11.73 -13.23
C ALA A 141 13.24 12.73 -12.08
N MET A 142 13.01 14.02 -12.35
CA MET A 142 13.10 15.10 -11.36
C MET A 142 11.90 15.16 -10.41
N ASP A 143 10.71 14.71 -10.81
CA ASP A 143 9.50 14.72 -9.98
C ASP A 143 9.67 13.90 -8.70
N GLY A 144 10.51 12.86 -8.74
CA GLY A 144 10.87 12.05 -7.57
C GLY A 144 11.75 12.77 -6.54
N GLU A 145 12.42 13.84 -6.88
CA GLU A 145 13.29 14.56 -5.95
C GLU A 145 12.55 15.63 -5.14
N GLY A 146 11.44 16.16 -5.65
CA GLY A 146 10.58 17.13 -4.96
C GLY A 146 11.38 18.27 -4.33
N ALA A 147 11.22 18.46 -3.01
CA ALA A 147 11.97 19.45 -2.23
C ALA A 147 13.48 19.12 -2.06
N LEU A 148 13.93 17.93 -2.44
CA LEU A 148 15.34 17.55 -2.50
C LEU A 148 15.98 17.91 -3.84
N ALA A 149 15.22 18.46 -4.81
CA ALA A 149 15.71 18.83 -6.12
C ALA A 149 17.01 19.61 -5.97
N ALA A 150 18.07 19.05 -6.54
CA ALA A 150 19.38 19.65 -6.51
C ALA A 150 19.39 20.91 -7.37
N ASP A 151 20.21 21.87 -6.99
CA ASP A 151 20.67 22.84 -7.98
C ASP A 151 21.33 22.04 -9.12
N ALA A 152 20.88 22.26 -10.36
CA ALA A 152 21.39 21.54 -11.53
C ALA A 152 22.92 21.63 -11.66
N SER A 153 23.55 22.63 -11.03
CA SER A 153 25.00 22.81 -10.97
C SER A 153 25.74 21.78 -10.09
N GLU A 154 25.06 21.04 -9.24
CA GLU A 154 25.66 20.03 -8.35
C GLU A 154 25.78 18.65 -9.02
N LYS A 155 24.94 18.33 -10.01
CA LYS A 155 24.91 17.06 -10.73
C LYS A 155 25.91 17.04 -11.88
N ARG A 156 26.46 15.86 -12.16
CA ARG A 156 27.31 15.62 -13.36
C ARG A 156 26.49 15.32 -14.60
N ASP A 157 25.34 14.67 -14.40
CA ASP A 157 24.36 14.32 -15.42
C ASP A 157 22.94 14.60 -14.91
N GLU A 158 22.04 14.93 -15.81
CA GLU A 158 20.65 15.27 -15.45
C GLU A 158 19.85 14.10 -14.88
N HIS A 159 20.24 12.86 -15.19
CA HIS A 159 19.63 11.63 -14.65
C HIS A 159 20.19 11.22 -13.28
N ASP A 160 21.29 11.85 -12.83
CA ASP A 160 21.83 11.55 -11.50
C ASP A 160 20.81 11.95 -10.42
N PHE A 161 20.71 11.16 -9.39
CA PHE A 161 19.75 11.40 -8.31
C PHE A 161 20.40 11.37 -6.93
N VAL A 162 19.76 12.04 -5.97
CA VAL A 162 20.30 12.28 -4.64
C VAL A 162 20.29 10.98 -3.80
N LEU A 163 21.44 10.65 -3.21
CA LEU A 163 21.58 9.64 -2.15
C LEU A 163 21.61 10.28 -0.76
N TRP A 164 22.34 11.40 -0.62
CA TRP A 164 22.43 12.20 0.58
C TRP A 164 22.39 13.68 0.22
N LYS A 165 21.53 14.43 0.89
CA LYS A 165 21.41 15.89 0.65
C LYS A 165 21.93 16.66 1.85
N ALA A 166 22.86 17.57 1.62
CA ALA A 166 23.30 18.56 2.59
C ALA A 166 22.09 19.36 3.11
N SER A 167 21.89 19.39 4.42
CA SER A 167 20.76 20.09 5.05
C SER A 167 21.07 21.58 5.21
N LYS A 168 20.04 22.39 5.04
CA LYS A 168 20.05 23.83 5.33
C LYS A 168 19.68 24.06 6.80
N PRO A 169 20.04 25.23 7.37
CA PRO A 169 19.59 25.58 8.70
C PRO A 169 18.07 25.47 8.86
N GLY A 170 17.62 24.83 9.96
CA GLY A 170 16.18 24.60 10.22
C GLY A 170 15.58 23.37 9.57
N GLU A 171 16.33 22.61 8.75
CA GLU A 171 15.91 21.31 8.24
C GLU A 171 16.36 20.17 9.17
N PRO A 172 15.63 19.04 9.20
CA PRO A 172 16.13 17.83 9.87
C PRO A 172 17.48 17.44 9.30
N ALA A 173 18.42 17.09 10.17
CA ALA A 173 19.76 16.75 9.75
C ALA A 173 20.38 15.68 10.65
N TRP A 174 21.21 14.86 10.05
CA TRP A 174 22.00 13.82 10.70
C TRP A 174 23.47 13.97 10.31
N ASP A 175 24.34 13.51 11.16
CA ASP A 175 25.78 13.53 10.89
C ASP A 175 26.17 12.47 9.86
N SER A 176 27.10 12.81 8.96
CA SER A 176 27.66 11.91 7.98
C SER A 176 29.12 12.28 7.63
N PRO A 177 29.88 11.39 6.97
CA PRO A 177 31.22 11.73 6.46
C PRO A 177 31.26 12.95 5.54
N TRP A 178 30.15 13.25 4.88
CA TRP A 178 30.02 14.37 3.91
C TRP A 178 29.49 15.66 4.56
N GLY A 179 29.16 15.61 5.85
CA GLY A 179 28.59 16.71 6.63
C GLY A 179 27.18 16.47 7.07
N MET A 180 26.59 17.49 7.71
CA MET A 180 25.21 17.46 8.18
C MET A 180 24.25 17.41 6.99
N GLY A 181 23.37 16.40 6.98
CA GLY A 181 22.46 16.18 5.87
C GLY A 181 21.32 15.22 6.20
N ARG A 182 20.59 14.84 5.17
CA ARG A 182 19.50 13.87 5.24
C ARG A 182 19.53 12.91 4.06
N PRO A 183 19.01 11.66 4.20
CA PRO A 183 18.93 10.73 3.10
C PRO A 183 18.05 11.27 1.96
N GLY A 184 18.38 10.87 0.73
CA GLY A 184 17.49 10.97 -0.41
C GLY A 184 16.30 10.02 -0.24
N TRP A 185 15.18 10.30 -0.89
CA TRP A 185 13.95 9.50 -0.73
C TRP A 185 14.12 8.02 -1.10
N HIS A 186 14.92 7.70 -2.12
CA HIS A 186 15.02 6.34 -2.65
C HIS A 186 15.93 5.45 -1.81
N ILE A 187 17.05 6.00 -1.30
CA ILE A 187 18.06 5.24 -0.56
C ILE A 187 17.55 4.72 0.79
N GLU A 188 16.58 5.42 1.38
CA GLU A 188 15.92 5.00 2.61
C GLU A 188 15.37 3.58 2.47
N CYS A 189 14.56 3.37 1.43
CA CYS A 189 13.94 2.08 1.17
C CYS A 189 14.95 1.02 0.77
N SER A 190 15.97 1.35 -0.02
CA SER A 190 17.02 0.41 -0.42
C SER A 190 17.79 -0.12 0.79
N ALA A 191 18.26 0.77 1.65
CA ALA A 191 19.02 0.38 2.84
C ALA A 191 18.18 -0.41 3.85
N MET A 192 16.95 0.03 4.13
CA MET A 192 16.04 -0.66 5.05
C MET A 192 15.63 -2.04 4.54
N CYS A 193 15.28 -2.15 3.25
CA CYS A 193 14.92 -3.41 2.63
C CYS A 193 16.10 -4.39 2.61
N SER A 194 17.29 -3.90 2.26
CA SER A 194 18.51 -4.71 2.24
C SER A 194 18.92 -5.23 3.63
N ASP A 195 18.72 -4.42 4.67
CA ASP A 195 19.02 -4.84 6.05
C ASP A 195 18.11 -5.98 6.53
N VAL A 196 16.85 -5.97 6.12
CA VAL A 196 15.84 -6.96 6.53
C VAL A 196 15.85 -8.20 5.64
N LEU A 197 15.94 -8.02 4.31
CA LEU A 197 15.74 -9.07 3.32
C LEU A 197 17.04 -9.52 2.62
N GLY A 198 18.14 -8.74 2.71
CA GLY A 198 19.43 -9.07 2.14
C GLY A 198 19.55 -8.72 0.64
N GLU A 199 20.40 -9.50 -0.03
CA GLU A 199 20.84 -9.26 -1.41
C GLU A 199 19.88 -9.78 -2.50
N ALA A 200 18.74 -10.35 -2.12
CA ALA A 200 17.74 -10.84 -3.05
C ALA A 200 16.33 -10.67 -2.45
N VAL A 201 15.44 -10.06 -3.19
CA VAL A 201 14.05 -9.81 -2.81
C VAL A 201 13.12 -10.52 -3.77
N ASP A 202 12.17 -11.30 -3.25
CA ASP A 202 11.23 -12.03 -4.10
C ASP A 202 10.22 -11.09 -4.75
N ILE A 203 9.55 -10.26 -3.95
CA ILE A 203 8.48 -9.38 -4.42
C ILE A 203 8.64 -7.99 -3.80
N ASN A 204 8.63 -6.96 -4.63
CA ASN A 204 8.51 -5.56 -4.23
C ASN A 204 7.18 -4.99 -4.73
N GLY A 205 6.42 -4.33 -3.85
CA GLY A 205 5.10 -3.79 -4.16
C GLY A 205 4.95 -2.32 -3.84
N GLY A 206 4.12 -1.63 -4.64
CA GLY A 206 3.78 -0.23 -4.42
C GLY A 206 2.71 0.29 -5.38
N GLY A 207 2.43 1.58 -5.35
CA GLY A 207 1.60 2.23 -6.35
C GLY A 207 2.32 2.34 -7.70
N ILE A 208 1.57 2.47 -8.79
CA ILE A 208 2.14 2.64 -10.14
C ILE A 208 3.01 3.90 -10.24
N ASP A 209 2.74 4.92 -9.44
CA ASP A 209 3.54 6.14 -9.33
C ASP A 209 4.92 5.92 -8.72
N LEU A 210 5.14 4.82 -8.02
CA LEU A 210 6.44 4.43 -7.49
C LEU A 210 7.28 3.64 -8.50
N ASN A 211 6.69 3.16 -9.60
CA ASN A 211 7.40 2.38 -10.61
C ASN A 211 8.66 3.12 -11.09
N PHE A 212 8.49 4.40 -11.43
CA PHE A 212 9.57 5.30 -11.79
C PHE A 212 9.30 6.69 -11.18
N PRO A 213 10.30 7.36 -10.59
CA PRO A 213 11.71 6.93 -10.48
C PRO A 213 12.01 6.05 -9.24
N HIS A 214 11.08 5.92 -8.26
CA HIS A 214 11.39 5.39 -6.92
C HIS A 214 11.89 3.94 -6.94
N HIS A 215 11.12 3.00 -7.48
CA HIS A 215 11.52 1.59 -7.52
C HIS A 215 12.68 1.34 -8.49
N GLU A 216 12.79 2.09 -9.58
CA GLU A 216 13.94 2.03 -10.47
C GLU A 216 15.22 2.45 -9.76
N ASN A 217 15.16 3.55 -9.00
CA ASN A 217 16.30 4.04 -8.22
C ASN A 217 16.67 3.09 -7.09
N GLN A 218 15.68 2.42 -6.46
CA GLN A 218 15.95 1.34 -5.49
C GLN A 218 16.70 0.18 -6.14
N LEU A 219 16.30 -0.24 -7.36
CA LEU A 219 17.02 -1.28 -8.10
C LEU A 219 18.46 -0.86 -8.37
N ALA A 220 18.67 0.32 -8.93
CA ALA A 220 20.01 0.82 -9.26
C ALA A 220 20.91 0.88 -8.02
N GLN A 221 20.40 1.42 -6.91
CA GLN A 221 21.12 1.53 -5.65
C GLN A 221 21.52 0.15 -5.09
N SER A 222 20.58 -0.80 -5.07
CA SER A 222 20.82 -2.11 -4.46
C SER A 222 21.66 -3.00 -5.36
N GLU A 223 21.48 -2.96 -6.68
CA GLU A 223 22.31 -3.65 -7.63
C GLU A 223 23.76 -3.11 -7.61
N ALA A 224 23.94 -1.81 -7.46
CA ALA A 224 25.27 -1.20 -7.26
C ALA A 224 25.88 -1.62 -5.92
N HIS A 225 25.09 -1.61 -4.84
CA HIS A 225 25.55 -1.97 -3.50
C HIS A 225 26.04 -3.42 -3.43
N TYR A 226 25.29 -4.38 -3.97
CA TYR A 226 25.63 -5.80 -3.93
C TYR A 226 26.49 -6.26 -5.11
N ASP A 227 26.59 -5.47 -6.18
CA ASP A 227 27.19 -5.84 -7.47
C ASP A 227 26.51 -7.05 -8.11
N VAL A 228 25.20 -7.06 -8.08
CA VAL A 228 24.34 -8.10 -8.64
C VAL A 228 23.58 -7.60 -9.86
N LYS A 229 23.23 -8.51 -10.78
CA LYS A 229 22.47 -8.15 -11.99
C LYS A 229 20.97 -7.97 -11.74
N GLN A 230 20.47 -8.55 -10.68
CA GLN A 230 19.06 -8.56 -10.33
C GLN A 230 18.93 -8.64 -8.82
N TRP A 231 18.33 -7.61 -8.22
CA TRP A 231 18.04 -7.55 -6.80
C TRP A 231 16.63 -8.00 -6.46
N VAL A 232 15.61 -7.54 -7.23
CA VAL A 232 14.19 -7.92 -7.05
C VAL A 232 13.75 -8.85 -8.17
N ASN A 233 13.04 -9.94 -7.83
CA ASN A 233 12.52 -10.88 -8.82
C ASN A 233 11.22 -10.41 -9.48
N TYR A 234 10.27 -9.87 -8.69
CA TYR A 234 8.96 -9.44 -9.18
C TYR A 234 8.55 -8.09 -8.60
N PHE A 235 7.99 -7.23 -9.44
CA PHE A 235 7.36 -5.98 -9.03
C PHE A 235 5.85 -6.07 -9.19
N ILE A 236 5.12 -5.56 -8.18
CA ILE A 236 3.67 -5.44 -8.19
C ILE A 236 3.31 -3.97 -8.01
N HIS A 237 2.69 -3.36 -9.04
CA HIS A 237 2.29 -1.95 -9.00
C HIS A 237 0.77 -1.84 -9.09
N SER A 238 0.14 -1.35 -8.02
CA SER A 238 -1.30 -1.09 -8.00
C SER A 238 -1.67 0.17 -8.76
N GLY A 239 -2.83 0.16 -9.43
CA GLY A 239 -3.37 1.32 -10.11
C GLY A 239 -3.72 2.46 -9.14
N HIS A 240 -3.90 3.66 -9.67
CA HIS A 240 -4.32 4.83 -8.90
C HIS A 240 -5.79 4.76 -8.48
N LEU A 241 -6.10 5.33 -7.33
CA LEU A 241 -7.46 5.68 -6.95
C LEU A 241 -7.78 7.09 -7.45
N HIS A 242 -8.81 7.18 -8.29
CA HIS A 242 -9.36 8.43 -8.81
C HIS A 242 -10.68 8.76 -8.10
N ILE A 243 -10.97 10.05 -7.99
CA ILE A 243 -12.24 10.56 -7.56
C ILE A 243 -12.73 11.48 -8.68
N ASP A 244 -13.86 11.13 -9.30
CA ASP A 244 -14.47 11.88 -10.41
C ASP A 244 -13.49 12.11 -11.58
N GLY A 245 -12.77 11.05 -11.98
CA GLY A 245 -11.79 11.05 -13.06
C GLY A 245 -10.44 11.69 -12.75
N LEU A 246 -10.27 12.28 -11.57
CA LEU A 246 -9.02 12.92 -11.15
C LEU A 246 -8.27 12.08 -10.12
N LYS A 247 -6.94 12.00 -10.22
CA LYS A 247 -6.12 11.33 -9.19
C LYS A 247 -6.47 11.89 -7.81
N MET A 248 -6.79 11.01 -6.87
CA MET A 248 -7.06 11.42 -5.49
C MET A 248 -5.80 12.05 -4.90
N SER A 249 -5.88 13.31 -4.51
CA SER A 249 -4.75 14.04 -3.92
C SER A 249 -5.21 15.14 -2.97
N LYS A 250 -4.33 15.46 -2.01
CA LYS A 250 -4.57 16.57 -1.08
C LYS A 250 -4.60 17.93 -1.81
N SER A 251 -3.77 18.11 -2.84
CA SER A 251 -3.71 19.34 -3.63
C SER A 251 -5.00 19.63 -4.38
N LEU A 252 -5.69 18.61 -4.87
CA LEU A 252 -6.98 18.74 -5.55
C LEU A 252 -8.16 18.81 -4.59
N LYS A 253 -7.94 18.64 -3.27
CA LYS A 253 -8.98 18.62 -2.23
C LYS A 253 -10.11 17.62 -2.50
N ASN A 254 -9.82 16.56 -3.28
CA ASN A 254 -10.74 15.49 -3.64
C ASN A 254 -10.50 14.19 -2.88
N PHE A 255 -9.74 14.22 -1.77
CA PHE A 255 -9.45 13.02 -0.99
C PHE A 255 -10.53 12.74 0.06
N ILE A 256 -10.71 11.45 0.35
CA ILE A 256 -11.50 10.97 1.48
C ILE A 256 -10.58 10.20 2.45
N THR A 257 -10.71 10.49 3.74
CA THR A 257 -9.98 9.74 4.77
C THR A 257 -10.63 8.38 5.00
N ILE A 258 -9.84 7.40 5.46
CA ILE A 258 -10.36 6.07 5.85
C ILE A 258 -11.45 6.21 6.90
N ARG A 259 -11.28 7.06 7.91
CA ARG A 259 -12.28 7.29 8.96
C ARG A 259 -13.57 7.87 8.41
N ALA A 260 -13.50 8.80 7.46
CA ALA A 260 -14.70 9.34 6.79
C ALA A 260 -15.41 8.24 5.98
N ALA A 261 -14.69 7.42 5.22
CA ALA A 261 -15.27 6.29 4.49
C ALA A 261 -15.94 5.27 5.43
N LEU A 262 -15.33 4.99 6.60
CA LEU A 262 -15.86 4.08 7.60
C LEU A 262 -17.11 4.60 8.34
N THR A 263 -17.43 5.90 8.24
CA THR A 263 -18.73 6.42 8.73
C THR A 263 -19.89 6.06 7.78
N MET A 264 -19.58 5.80 6.51
CA MET A 264 -20.58 5.48 5.48
C MET A 264 -20.68 3.98 5.19
N TYR A 265 -19.56 3.26 5.28
CA TYR A 265 -19.45 1.86 4.88
C TYR A 265 -18.67 1.06 5.91
N SER A 266 -18.95 -0.25 6.00
CA SER A 266 -18.12 -1.16 6.78
C SER A 266 -16.76 -1.41 6.09
N ALA A 267 -15.74 -1.77 6.87
CA ALA A 267 -14.44 -2.17 6.32
C ALA A 267 -14.58 -3.31 5.30
N ARG A 268 -15.47 -4.28 5.57
CA ARG A 268 -15.74 -5.39 4.66
C ARG A 268 -16.33 -4.92 3.33
N GLN A 269 -17.26 -3.97 3.34
CA GLN A 269 -17.81 -3.37 2.12
C GLN A 269 -16.75 -2.64 1.30
N LEU A 270 -15.88 -1.86 1.96
CA LEU A 270 -14.75 -1.20 1.30
C LEU A 270 -13.76 -2.23 0.70
N ARG A 271 -13.50 -3.34 1.41
CA ARG A 271 -12.66 -4.41 0.86
C ARG A 271 -13.31 -5.11 -0.33
N PHE A 272 -14.62 -5.34 -0.33
CA PHE A 272 -15.33 -5.85 -1.51
C PHE A 272 -15.24 -4.89 -2.69
N LEU A 273 -15.28 -3.58 -2.48
CA LEU A 273 -15.06 -2.60 -3.53
C LEU A 273 -13.72 -2.86 -4.25
N PHE A 274 -12.63 -3.00 -3.49
CA PHE A 274 -11.31 -3.29 -4.07
C PHE A 274 -11.24 -4.66 -4.75
N LEU A 275 -11.87 -5.69 -4.20
CA LEU A 275 -11.90 -7.03 -4.78
C LEU A 275 -12.70 -7.13 -6.09
N LEU A 276 -13.60 -6.18 -6.36
CA LEU A 276 -14.38 -6.09 -7.58
C LEU A 276 -13.65 -5.38 -8.72
N HIS A 277 -12.44 -4.87 -8.47
CA HIS A 277 -11.60 -4.20 -9.46
C HIS A 277 -10.27 -4.96 -9.64
N GLN A 278 -9.70 -4.85 -10.84
CA GLN A 278 -8.33 -5.31 -11.07
C GLN A 278 -7.37 -4.40 -10.29
N TRP A 279 -6.55 -4.99 -9.46
CA TRP A 279 -5.62 -4.24 -8.59
C TRP A 279 -4.59 -3.42 -9.39
N SER A 280 -4.24 -3.86 -10.61
CA SER A 280 -3.27 -3.19 -11.49
C SER A 280 -3.86 -2.04 -12.31
N GLU A 281 -5.20 -1.92 -12.36
CA GLU A 281 -5.88 -0.89 -13.13
C GLU A 281 -6.31 0.29 -12.26
N PRO A 282 -6.39 1.51 -12.80
CA PRO A 282 -6.93 2.64 -12.07
C PRO A 282 -8.39 2.39 -11.67
N MET A 283 -8.73 2.73 -10.44
CA MET A 283 -10.10 2.68 -9.94
C MET A 283 -10.64 4.10 -9.79
N ASP A 284 -11.80 4.37 -10.37
CA ASP A 284 -12.47 5.67 -10.26
C ASP A 284 -13.71 5.58 -9.38
N LEU A 285 -13.80 6.45 -8.38
CA LEU A 285 -14.96 6.57 -7.49
C LEU A 285 -15.75 7.81 -7.85
N THR A 286 -17.02 7.63 -8.23
CA THR A 286 -17.93 8.70 -8.53
C THR A 286 -18.71 9.07 -7.27
N PRO A 287 -18.53 10.28 -6.69
CA PRO A 287 -19.23 10.69 -5.48
C PRO A 287 -20.74 10.80 -5.72
N VAL A 288 -21.52 10.34 -4.75
CA VAL A 288 -22.95 10.65 -4.63
C VAL A 288 -23.06 11.80 -3.63
N GLN A 289 -23.68 12.92 -4.05
CA GLN A 289 -23.73 14.15 -3.28
C GLN A 289 -25.18 14.56 -2.97
N GLU A 290 -25.39 15.05 -1.76
CA GLU A 290 -26.60 15.78 -1.36
C GLU A 290 -26.18 17.21 -0.99
N GLY A 291 -26.38 18.15 -1.91
CA GLY A 291 -25.85 19.51 -1.81
C GLY A 291 -24.31 19.48 -1.93
N GLU A 292 -23.61 20.01 -0.94
CA GLU A 292 -22.14 20.01 -0.87
C GLU A 292 -21.55 18.79 -0.12
N VAL A 293 -22.42 17.90 0.39
CA VAL A 293 -21.99 16.77 1.22
C VAL A 293 -21.90 15.49 0.39
N VAL A 294 -20.75 14.82 0.42
CA VAL A 294 -20.59 13.47 -0.16
C VAL A 294 -21.25 12.47 0.79
N THR A 295 -22.28 11.77 0.30
CA THR A 295 -23.06 10.78 1.06
C THR A 295 -22.69 9.34 0.70
N GLY A 296 -21.89 9.15 -0.37
CA GLY A 296 -21.46 7.83 -0.80
C GLY A 296 -20.73 7.86 -2.14
N PHE A 297 -20.53 6.66 -2.70
CA PHE A 297 -19.93 6.43 -4.01
C PHE A 297 -20.75 5.42 -4.80
N GLN A 298 -20.95 5.66 -6.11
CA GLN A 298 -21.77 4.80 -6.98
C GLN A 298 -21.26 3.35 -7.00
N GLN A 299 -19.95 3.14 -7.03
CA GLN A 299 -19.32 1.83 -7.10
C GLN A 299 -19.56 0.98 -5.83
N MET A 300 -19.88 1.63 -4.71
CA MET A 300 -20.21 0.95 -3.45
C MET A 300 -21.51 0.17 -3.49
N GLU A 301 -22.46 0.55 -4.36
CA GLU A 301 -23.73 -0.20 -4.52
C GLU A 301 -23.47 -1.66 -4.86
N GLN A 302 -22.54 -1.91 -5.78
CA GLN A 302 -22.17 -3.27 -6.17
C GLN A 302 -21.48 -4.01 -5.03
N ALA A 303 -20.57 -3.37 -4.30
CA ALA A 303 -19.87 -3.97 -3.17
C ALA A 303 -20.83 -4.38 -2.04
N VAL A 304 -21.80 -3.52 -1.70
CA VAL A 304 -22.84 -3.81 -0.71
C VAL A 304 -23.74 -4.96 -1.17
N ALA A 305 -24.11 -4.99 -2.46
CA ALA A 305 -24.94 -6.07 -3.02
C ALA A 305 -24.20 -7.43 -2.97
N ILE A 306 -22.92 -7.45 -3.26
CA ILE A 306 -22.09 -8.66 -3.16
C ILE A 306 -21.98 -9.17 -1.72
N GLU A 307 -21.70 -8.29 -0.78
CA GLU A 307 -21.69 -8.65 0.64
C GLU A 307 -23.00 -9.31 1.05
N LYS A 308 -24.13 -8.71 0.68
CA LYS A 308 -25.48 -9.23 0.98
C LYS A 308 -25.69 -10.64 0.42
N ILE A 309 -25.23 -10.93 -0.80
CA ILE A 309 -25.32 -12.26 -1.43
C ILE A 309 -24.62 -13.30 -0.55
N PHE A 310 -23.40 -13.04 -0.08
CA PHE A 310 -22.67 -13.98 0.77
C PHE A 310 -23.29 -14.11 2.17
N VAL A 311 -23.75 -13.02 2.77
CA VAL A 311 -24.45 -13.07 4.07
C VAL A 311 -25.71 -13.93 3.97
N GLU A 312 -26.57 -13.70 2.97
CA GLU A 312 -27.78 -14.47 2.73
C GLU A 312 -27.47 -15.95 2.45
N PHE A 313 -26.42 -16.23 1.67
CA PHE A 313 -25.95 -17.58 1.42
C PHE A 313 -25.62 -18.32 2.72
N PHE A 314 -24.81 -17.74 3.60
CA PHE A 314 -24.45 -18.39 4.86
C PHE A 314 -25.64 -18.58 5.79
N HIS A 315 -26.58 -17.65 5.82
CA HIS A 315 -27.84 -17.82 6.54
C HIS A 315 -28.66 -19.00 6.00
N THR A 316 -28.78 -19.09 4.68
CA THR A 316 -29.52 -20.18 4.01
C THR A 316 -28.88 -21.53 4.27
N VAL A 317 -27.55 -21.64 4.12
CA VAL A 317 -26.82 -22.89 4.39
C VAL A 317 -26.95 -23.31 5.87
N LYS A 318 -26.71 -22.38 6.80
CA LYS A 318 -26.89 -22.67 8.23
C LYS A 318 -28.32 -23.14 8.57
N GLY A 319 -29.33 -22.51 7.94
CA GLY A 319 -30.73 -22.90 8.06
C GLY A 319 -30.99 -24.32 7.55
N ALA A 320 -30.52 -24.64 6.35
CA ALA A 320 -30.68 -25.97 5.75
C ALA A 320 -29.99 -27.06 6.57
N LEU A 321 -28.77 -26.83 7.03
CA LEU A 321 -28.04 -27.79 7.87
C LEU A 321 -28.72 -28.06 9.22
N ARG A 322 -29.36 -27.05 9.81
CA ARG A 322 -30.14 -27.23 11.05
C ARG A 322 -31.46 -27.97 10.83
N ALA A 323 -32.08 -27.83 9.67
CA ALA A 323 -33.34 -28.46 9.33
C ALA A 323 -33.17 -29.92 8.90
N THR A 324 -31.95 -30.37 8.57
CA THR A 324 -31.70 -31.75 8.15
C THR A 324 -31.80 -32.72 9.35
N PRO A 325 -32.67 -33.74 9.30
CA PRO A 325 -32.79 -34.72 10.36
C PRO A 325 -31.49 -35.52 10.60
N GLY A 326 -31.07 -35.67 11.85
CA GLY A 326 -29.82 -36.36 12.20
C GLY A 326 -28.54 -35.51 12.13
N GLY A 327 -28.63 -34.25 11.73
CA GLY A 327 -27.49 -33.32 11.70
C GLY A 327 -26.34 -33.83 10.83
N TYR A 328 -25.11 -33.71 11.33
CA TYR A 328 -23.87 -34.15 10.65
C TYR A 328 -23.58 -35.66 10.76
N SER A 329 -24.58 -36.50 11.05
CA SER A 329 -24.37 -37.95 11.21
C SER A 329 -23.91 -38.58 9.89
N VAL A 330 -22.77 -39.23 9.93
CA VAL A 330 -22.12 -39.91 8.77
C VAL A 330 -22.88 -41.16 8.36
N GLU A 331 -23.85 -41.60 9.16
CA GLU A 331 -24.61 -42.86 8.95
C GLU A 331 -25.71 -42.79 7.90
N GLN A 332 -26.03 -41.57 7.39
CA GLN A 332 -26.99 -41.46 6.30
C GLN A 332 -26.37 -41.96 4.99
N SER A 333 -27.11 -42.83 4.29
CA SER A 333 -26.75 -43.33 2.97
C SER A 333 -26.35 -42.19 2.01
N GLN A 334 -25.07 -42.17 1.57
CA GLN A 334 -24.48 -41.17 0.72
C GLN A 334 -24.69 -41.48 -0.79
N THR A 335 -25.87 -41.97 -1.16
CA THR A 335 -26.23 -42.14 -2.58
C THR A 335 -26.49 -40.79 -3.22
N TRP A 336 -25.76 -40.48 -4.27
CA TRP A 336 -25.91 -39.23 -5.01
C TRP A 336 -26.82 -39.41 -6.22
N GLY A 337 -27.86 -38.59 -6.29
CA GLY A 337 -28.70 -38.38 -7.44
C GLY A 337 -28.09 -37.42 -8.44
N GLU A 338 -28.88 -36.96 -9.38
CA GLU A 338 -28.49 -36.00 -10.41
C GLU A 338 -28.17 -34.61 -9.79
N THR A 339 -28.97 -34.18 -8.82
CA THR A 339 -28.83 -32.87 -8.13
C THR A 339 -27.55 -32.78 -7.29
N GLU A 340 -27.16 -33.87 -6.59
CA GLU A 340 -25.92 -33.92 -5.83
C GLU A 340 -24.70 -33.93 -6.74
N ARG A 341 -24.73 -34.67 -7.84
CA ARG A 341 -23.65 -34.68 -8.82
C ARG A 341 -23.47 -33.31 -9.45
N ALA A 342 -24.57 -32.66 -9.84
CA ALA A 342 -24.51 -31.31 -10.39
C ALA A 342 -23.91 -30.29 -9.42
N LEU A 343 -24.25 -30.37 -8.10
CA LEU A 343 -23.64 -29.52 -7.11
C LEU A 343 -22.15 -29.84 -6.90
N SER A 344 -21.76 -31.11 -6.88
CA SER A 344 -20.35 -31.51 -6.77
C SER A 344 -19.53 -31.00 -7.93
N GLU A 345 -20.03 -31.15 -9.16
CA GLU A 345 -19.41 -30.61 -10.38
C GLU A 345 -19.28 -29.09 -10.31
N ALA A 346 -20.29 -28.37 -9.79
CA ALA A 346 -20.23 -26.94 -9.60
C ALA A 346 -19.16 -26.52 -8.57
N VAL A 347 -18.98 -27.28 -7.49
CA VAL A 347 -17.89 -27.05 -6.51
C VAL A 347 -16.54 -27.21 -7.18
N ASP A 348 -16.33 -28.28 -7.94
CA ASP A 348 -15.06 -28.54 -8.62
C ASP A 348 -14.78 -27.51 -9.72
N ALA A 349 -15.79 -27.13 -10.49
CA ALA A 349 -15.70 -26.06 -11.49
C ALA A 349 -15.34 -24.71 -10.83
N SER A 350 -15.96 -24.37 -9.70
CA SER A 350 -15.63 -23.15 -8.96
C SER A 350 -14.19 -23.17 -8.43
N ARG A 351 -13.71 -24.31 -7.92
CA ARG A 351 -12.31 -24.47 -7.49
C ARG A 351 -11.32 -24.22 -8.64
N ALA A 352 -11.61 -24.83 -9.79
CA ALA A 352 -10.78 -24.65 -10.99
C ALA A 352 -10.80 -23.19 -11.48
N ALA A 353 -11.98 -22.55 -11.49
CA ALA A 353 -12.13 -21.16 -11.91
C ALA A 353 -11.42 -20.19 -10.96
N VAL A 354 -11.53 -20.38 -9.64
CA VAL A 354 -10.81 -19.58 -8.65
C VAL A 354 -9.30 -19.76 -8.81
N HIS A 355 -8.82 -20.98 -8.98
CA HIS A 355 -7.40 -21.25 -9.20
C HIS A 355 -6.88 -20.57 -10.47
N ALA A 356 -7.59 -20.71 -11.58
CA ALA A 356 -7.24 -20.05 -12.84
C ALA A 356 -7.21 -18.51 -12.70
N ALA A 357 -8.20 -17.93 -12.02
CA ALA A 357 -8.27 -16.50 -11.79
C ALA A 357 -7.11 -15.98 -10.90
N MET A 358 -6.70 -16.75 -9.90
CA MET A 358 -5.54 -16.38 -9.07
C MET A 358 -4.22 -16.48 -9.84
N LEU A 359 -4.09 -17.41 -10.78
CA LEU A 359 -2.93 -17.49 -11.69
C LEU A 359 -2.93 -16.40 -12.77
N ASP A 360 -4.10 -15.85 -13.10
CA ASP A 360 -4.27 -14.75 -14.06
C ASP A 360 -4.15 -13.40 -13.32
N ASN A 361 -2.94 -13.04 -12.96
CA ASN A 361 -2.62 -11.75 -12.33
C ASN A 361 -3.47 -11.44 -11.09
N ILE A 362 -3.76 -12.46 -10.26
CA ILE A 362 -4.58 -12.32 -9.04
C ILE A 362 -5.93 -11.63 -9.36
N ASN A 363 -6.64 -12.16 -10.35
CA ASN A 363 -7.88 -11.61 -10.88
C ASN A 363 -9.05 -11.79 -9.86
N THR A 364 -9.07 -10.94 -8.82
CA THR A 364 -10.09 -11.01 -7.76
C THR A 364 -11.52 -10.79 -8.26
N PRO A 365 -11.82 -9.95 -9.28
CA PRO A 365 -13.16 -9.90 -9.87
C PRO A 365 -13.65 -11.25 -10.39
N ALA A 366 -12.78 -12.02 -11.08
CA ALA A 366 -13.13 -13.35 -11.57
C ALA A 366 -13.31 -14.36 -10.43
N VAL A 367 -12.52 -14.24 -9.34
CA VAL A 367 -12.72 -15.04 -8.12
C VAL A 367 -14.11 -14.80 -7.53
N ILE A 368 -14.48 -13.54 -7.29
CA ILE A 368 -15.80 -13.18 -6.73
C ILE A 368 -16.94 -13.68 -7.63
N LYS A 369 -16.77 -13.59 -8.96
CA LYS A 369 -17.73 -14.13 -9.92
C LYS A 369 -17.89 -15.65 -9.78
N ALA A 370 -16.79 -16.42 -9.72
CA ALA A 370 -16.84 -17.87 -9.55
C ALA A 370 -17.52 -18.30 -8.23
N LEU A 371 -17.25 -17.56 -7.13
CA LEU A 371 -17.93 -17.81 -5.86
C LEU A 371 -19.43 -17.52 -5.92
N LYS A 372 -19.86 -16.44 -6.61
CA LYS A 372 -21.29 -16.15 -6.82
C LYS A 372 -22.00 -17.22 -7.65
N GLU A 373 -21.34 -17.74 -8.68
CA GLU A 373 -21.88 -18.84 -9.49
C GLU A 373 -22.09 -20.11 -8.62
N LEU A 374 -21.15 -20.42 -7.73
CA LEU A 374 -21.31 -21.51 -6.77
C LEU A 374 -22.46 -21.25 -5.78
N VAL A 375 -22.62 -20.03 -5.26
CA VAL A 375 -23.78 -19.65 -4.45
C VAL A 375 -25.08 -19.92 -5.21
N GLY A 376 -25.14 -19.55 -6.50
CA GLY A 376 -26.27 -19.85 -7.38
C GLY A 376 -26.57 -21.35 -7.49
N ALA A 377 -25.52 -22.18 -7.69
CA ALA A 377 -25.65 -23.64 -7.78
C ALA A 377 -26.18 -24.25 -6.47
N VAL A 378 -25.69 -23.78 -5.33
CA VAL A 378 -26.20 -24.20 -4.00
C VAL A 378 -27.67 -23.83 -3.83
N ASN A 379 -28.08 -22.63 -4.23
CA ASN A 379 -29.48 -22.20 -4.14
C ASN A 379 -30.40 -23.07 -5.05
N VAL A 380 -29.92 -23.41 -6.24
CA VAL A 380 -30.65 -24.33 -7.14
C VAL A 380 -30.77 -25.73 -6.52
N TYR A 381 -29.70 -26.27 -5.92
CA TYR A 381 -29.72 -27.54 -5.22
C TYR A 381 -30.75 -27.54 -4.09
N LEU A 382 -30.70 -26.53 -3.21
CA LEU A 382 -31.62 -26.42 -2.08
C LEU A 382 -33.08 -26.22 -2.51
N GLY A 383 -33.30 -25.52 -3.64
CA GLY A 383 -34.65 -25.32 -4.19
C GLY A 383 -35.26 -26.58 -4.85
N LYS A 384 -34.43 -27.55 -5.28
CA LYS A 384 -34.87 -28.81 -5.90
C LYS A 384 -34.88 -29.99 -4.95
N THR A 385 -34.20 -29.91 -3.81
CA THR A 385 -33.98 -31.01 -2.87
C THR A 385 -34.85 -30.80 -1.62
N PRO A 386 -35.77 -31.75 -1.27
CA PRO A 386 -36.49 -31.68 -0.02
C PRO A 386 -35.55 -31.60 1.20
N ALA A 387 -35.90 -30.84 2.22
CA ALA A 387 -35.05 -30.59 3.38
C ALA A 387 -34.51 -31.89 4.07
N ALA A 388 -35.32 -32.96 4.06
CA ALA A 388 -34.92 -34.26 4.61
C ALA A 388 -33.90 -35.02 3.73
N GLU A 389 -33.74 -34.64 2.48
CA GLU A 389 -32.88 -35.29 1.50
C GLU A 389 -31.59 -34.49 1.23
N VAL A 390 -31.48 -33.31 1.79
CA VAL A 390 -30.25 -32.46 1.66
C VAL A 390 -29.04 -33.22 2.17
N ARG A 391 -27.96 -33.23 1.43
CA ARG A 391 -26.69 -33.88 1.81
C ARG A 391 -25.79 -32.88 2.56
N PRO A 392 -25.73 -32.99 3.92
CA PRO A 392 -25.00 -31.98 4.73
C PRO A 392 -23.52 -31.87 4.38
N LEU A 393 -22.85 -32.98 4.09
CA LEU A 393 -21.42 -32.99 3.78
C LEU A 393 -21.12 -32.25 2.47
N LEU A 394 -21.96 -32.45 1.44
CA LEU A 394 -21.81 -31.76 0.17
C LEU A 394 -22.07 -30.26 0.28
N LEU A 395 -23.16 -29.89 0.97
CA LEU A 395 -23.50 -28.50 1.25
C LEU A 395 -22.42 -27.79 2.07
N ASN A 396 -21.91 -28.48 3.09
CA ASN A 396 -20.82 -27.96 3.93
C ASN A 396 -19.51 -27.80 3.14
N SER A 397 -19.19 -28.72 2.21
CA SER A 397 -18.01 -28.60 1.33
C SER A 397 -18.05 -27.33 0.49
N ALA A 398 -19.21 -27.01 -0.12
CA ALA A 398 -19.38 -25.77 -0.87
C ALA A 398 -19.21 -24.52 0.05
N ALA A 399 -19.84 -24.55 1.22
CA ALA A 399 -19.76 -23.42 2.17
C ALA A 399 -18.35 -23.24 2.72
N GLN A 400 -17.64 -24.31 3.06
CA GLN A 400 -16.25 -24.23 3.53
C GLN A 400 -15.32 -23.69 2.47
N PHE A 401 -15.48 -24.11 1.20
CA PHE A 401 -14.68 -23.57 0.11
C PHE A 401 -14.86 -22.06 -0.02
N ILE A 402 -16.13 -21.58 -0.07
CA ILE A 402 -16.42 -20.14 -0.10
C ILE A 402 -15.81 -19.42 1.11
N THR A 403 -15.98 -19.97 2.32
CA THR A 403 -15.41 -19.39 3.55
C THR A 403 -13.89 -19.28 3.46
N THR A 404 -13.21 -20.33 3.01
CA THR A 404 -11.75 -20.34 2.88
C THR A 404 -11.26 -19.24 1.93
N ILE A 405 -11.90 -19.10 0.76
CA ILE A 405 -11.50 -18.06 -0.19
C ILE A 405 -11.80 -16.66 0.35
N LEU A 406 -12.99 -16.44 0.92
CA LEU A 406 -13.33 -15.14 1.53
C LEU A 406 -12.40 -14.79 2.71
N ALA A 407 -11.98 -15.78 3.50
CA ALA A 407 -11.00 -15.58 4.58
C ALA A 407 -9.62 -15.21 4.02
N THR A 408 -9.16 -15.89 2.97
CA THR A 408 -7.91 -15.56 2.29
C THR A 408 -7.92 -14.14 1.74
N LEU A 409 -9.07 -13.69 1.22
CA LEU A 409 -9.27 -12.32 0.72
C LEU A 409 -9.54 -11.29 1.83
N GLY A 410 -9.59 -11.71 3.10
CA GLY A 410 -9.79 -10.85 4.27
C GLY A 410 -11.19 -10.26 4.39
N VAL A 411 -12.23 -10.94 3.88
CA VAL A 411 -13.64 -10.52 3.93
C VAL A 411 -14.59 -11.54 4.62
N ALA A 412 -14.05 -12.62 5.17
CA ALA A 412 -14.80 -13.50 6.08
C ALA A 412 -14.88 -12.88 7.48
N GLU A 413 -15.93 -13.26 8.22
CA GLU A 413 -16.05 -13.00 9.67
C GLU A 413 -15.39 -14.12 10.47
#